data_a9b1a811922a47e150451fb6a00dd60d
#
_entry.id   a9b1a811922a47e150451fb6a00dd60d
#
_cell.length_a   1.000
_cell.length_b   1.000
_cell.length_c   1.000
_cell.angle_alpha   90.00
_cell.angle_beta   90.00
_cell.angle_gamma   90.00
#
_symmetry.space_group_name_H-M   'P 1'
#
loop_
_entity.id
_entity.type
_entity.pdbx_description
1 polymer ?
#
loop_
_entity_poly.entity_id
_entity_poly.type
_entity_poly.pdbx_seq_one_letter_code
_entity_poly.pdbx_strand_id
1 'polypeptide(L)' 'MKQVHLQITGMTCAACSARIEKVLGKMEGVKEVNVNLATETSAILYDPNLLSANDLREKIEKLGYGVTTRV' A
#
# COMPACT_ATOMS: atom_id res chain seq x y z
N MET A 1 13.23 6.88 -7.41
CA MET A 1 12.09 6.20 -6.78
C MET A 1 11.21 7.18 -6.03
N LYS A 2 9.93 6.95 -6.04
CA LYS A 2 8.98 7.80 -5.34
C LYS A 2 8.34 7.06 -4.18
N GLN A 3 7.97 7.81 -3.16
CA GLN A 3 7.26 7.29 -2.01
C GLN A 3 5.85 7.85 -2.00
N VAL A 4 4.88 7.00 -1.75
CA VAL A 4 3.49 7.40 -1.66
C VAL A 4 2.93 6.97 -0.31
N HIS A 5 2.10 7.83 0.27
CA HIS A 5 1.41 7.50 1.51
C HIS A 5 -0.07 7.29 1.19
N LEU A 6 -0.56 6.12 1.54
CA LEU A 6 -1.96 5.77 1.33
C LEU A 6 -2.62 5.54 2.68
N GLN A 7 -3.77 6.15 2.87
CA GLN A 7 -4.57 5.85 4.05
C GLN A 7 -5.51 4.71 3.71
N ILE A 8 -5.46 3.66 4.52
CA ILE A 8 -6.23 2.44 4.28
C ILE A 8 -7.31 2.33 5.35
N THR A 9 -8.55 2.11 4.92
CA THR A 9 -9.66 1.90 5.84
C THR A 9 -10.05 0.43 5.85
N GLY A 10 -10.57 -0.04 6.98
CA GLY A 10 -10.95 -1.44 7.13
C GLY A 10 -9.80 -2.34 7.59
N MET A 11 -8.64 -1.77 7.85
CA MET A 11 -7.47 -2.50 8.35
C MET A 11 -7.57 -2.57 9.87
N THR A 12 -8.24 -3.59 10.36
CA THR A 12 -8.58 -3.69 11.78
C THR A 12 -7.71 -4.63 12.58
N CYS A 13 -6.79 -5.36 11.93
CA CYS A 13 -5.95 -6.32 12.63
C CYS A 13 -4.57 -6.43 11.98
N ALA A 14 -3.63 -6.98 12.75
CA ALA A 14 -2.25 -7.15 12.26
C ALA A 14 -2.18 -8.07 11.03
N ALA A 15 -3.06 -9.04 10.94
CA ALA A 15 -3.11 -9.93 9.79
C ALA A 15 -3.45 -9.19 8.50
N CYS A 16 -4.29 -8.16 8.59
CA CYS A 16 -4.65 -7.32 7.45
C CYS A 16 -3.43 -6.53 6.96
N SER A 17 -2.70 -5.91 7.89
CA SER A 17 -1.50 -5.15 7.52
C SER A 17 -0.43 -6.06 6.93
N ALA A 18 -0.25 -7.24 7.48
CA ALA A 18 0.71 -8.21 6.97
C ALA A 18 0.34 -8.67 5.55
N ARG A 19 -0.94 -8.85 5.28
CA ARG A 19 -1.42 -9.23 3.95
C ARG A 19 -1.13 -8.14 2.93
N ILE A 20 -1.43 -6.90 3.26
CA ILE A 20 -1.17 -5.77 2.38
C ILE A 20 0.31 -5.67 2.09
N GLU A 21 1.13 -5.73 3.13
CA GLU A 21 2.57 -5.65 3.00
C GLU A 21 3.11 -6.77 2.10
N LYS A 22 2.62 -7.98 2.31
CA LYS A 22 3.04 -9.13 1.53
C LYS A 22 2.65 -9.01 0.06
N VAL A 23 1.42 -8.62 -0.22
CA VAL A 23 0.92 -8.49 -1.59
C VAL A 23 1.64 -7.38 -2.33
N LEU A 24 1.75 -6.21 -1.71
CA LEU A 24 2.41 -5.07 -2.35
C LEU A 24 3.90 -5.30 -2.51
N GLY A 25 4.54 -5.96 -1.56
CA GLY A 25 5.95 -6.27 -1.64
C GLY A 25 6.31 -7.22 -2.77
N LYS A 26 5.34 -7.98 -3.26
CA LYS A 26 5.55 -8.88 -4.40
C LYS A 26 5.34 -8.20 -5.75
N MET A 27 4.81 -6.99 -5.76
CA MET A 27 4.59 -6.28 -7.01
C MET A 27 5.91 -5.83 -7.61
N GLU A 28 6.04 -6.02 -8.91
CA GLU A 28 7.22 -5.55 -9.63
C GLU A 28 7.26 -4.04 -9.61
N GLY A 29 8.40 -3.48 -9.26
CA GLY A 29 8.57 -2.05 -9.15
C GLY A 29 8.43 -1.51 -7.73
N VAL A 30 7.93 -2.31 -6.80
CA VAL A 30 7.86 -1.93 -5.39
C VAL A 30 9.16 -2.29 -4.70
N LYS A 31 9.80 -1.29 -4.10
CA LYS A 31 11.04 -1.50 -3.37
C LYS A 31 10.81 -1.76 -1.90
N GLU A 32 9.91 -1.01 -1.31
CA GLU A 32 9.66 -1.12 0.12
C GLU A 32 8.22 -0.78 0.44
N VAL A 33 7.67 -1.48 1.41
CA VAL A 33 6.31 -1.23 1.89
C VAL A 33 6.36 -1.16 3.41
N ASN A 34 5.85 -0.08 3.96
CA ASN A 34 5.71 0.08 5.41
C ASN A 34 4.25 0.36 5.73
N VAL A 35 3.65 -0.49 6.53
CA VAL A 35 2.26 -0.34 6.95
C VAL A 35 2.23 0.00 8.42
N ASN A 36 1.54 1.09 8.76
CA ASN A 36 1.36 1.51 10.14
C ASN A 36 -0.09 1.27 10.55
N LEU A 37 -0.30 0.29 11.41
CA LEU A 37 -1.64 -0.10 11.86
C LEU A 37 -2.26 0.96 12.78
N ALA A 38 -1.44 1.63 13.57
CA ALA A 38 -1.92 2.64 14.51
C ALA A 38 -2.56 3.84 13.82
N THR A 39 -2.00 4.25 12.68
CA THR A 39 -2.52 5.38 11.90
C THR A 39 -3.32 4.93 10.68
N GLU A 40 -3.40 3.64 10.45
CA GLU A 40 -4.05 3.04 9.28
C GLU A 40 -3.50 3.59 7.96
N THR A 41 -2.18 3.81 7.92
CA THR A 41 -1.52 4.33 6.73
C THR A 41 -0.45 3.38 6.24
N SER A 42 -0.12 3.49 4.97
CA SER A 42 1.00 2.76 4.40
C SER A 42 1.90 3.70 3.62
N ALA A 43 3.20 3.48 3.72
CA ALA A 43 4.19 4.21 2.95
C ALA A 43 4.84 3.21 2.01
N ILE A 44 4.77 3.49 0.72
CA ILE A 44 5.25 2.57 -0.30
C ILE A 44 6.30 3.26 -1.15
N LEU A 45 7.48 2.67 -1.20
CA LEU A 45 8.56 3.15 -2.07
C LEU A 45 8.54 2.32 -3.34
N TYR A 46 8.34 2.96 -4.47
CA TYR A 46 8.18 2.27 -5.74
C TYR A 46 8.90 3.01 -6.87
N ASP A 47 9.10 2.30 -7.97
CA ASP A 47 9.69 2.87 -9.17
C ASP A 47 8.57 3.41 -10.08
N PRO A 48 8.48 4.74 -10.26
CA PRO A 48 7.40 5.32 -11.05
C PRO A 48 7.46 4.95 -12.54
N ASN A 49 8.57 4.39 -13.00
CA ASN A 49 8.70 3.92 -14.38
C ASN A 49 8.06 2.54 -14.58
N LEU A 50 7.90 1.78 -13.51
CA LEU A 50 7.36 0.42 -13.58
C LEU A 50 5.89 0.37 -13.17
N LEU A 51 5.47 1.21 -12.24
CA LEU A 51 4.09 1.27 -11.81
C LEU A 51 3.75 2.66 -11.25
N SER A 52 2.48 2.90 -11.05
CA SER A 52 2.01 4.18 -10.54
C SER A 52 1.34 4.03 -9.19
N ALA A 53 1.12 5.17 -8.51
CA ALA A 53 0.40 5.16 -7.24
C ALA A 53 -1.01 4.60 -7.41
N ASN A 54 -1.63 4.82 -8.57
CA ASN A 54 -2.95 4.29 -8.85
C ASN A 54 -2.95 2.76 -8.90
N ASP A 55 -1.88 2.16 -9.43
CA ASP A 55 -1.76 0.70 -9.47
C ASP A 55 -1.71 0.13 -8.05
N LEU A 56 -1.00 0.81 -7.16
CA LEU A 56 -0.92 0.40 -5.76
C LEU A 56 -2.28 0.51 -5.08
N ARG A 57 -2.97 1.61 -5.31
CA ARG A 57 -4.29 1.83 -4.76
C ARG A 57 -5.28 0.77 -5.22
N GLU A 58 -5.30 0.49 -6.53
CA GLU A 58 -6.18 -0.52 -7.07
C GLU A 58 -5.90 -1.90 -6.48
N LYS A 59 -4.65 -2.22 -6.27
CA LYS A 59 -4.29 -3.51 -5.69
C LYS A 59 -4.86 -3.66 -4.28
N ILE A 60 -4.76 -2.61 -3.48
CA ILE A 60 -5.30 -2.62 -2.13
C ILE A 60 -6.83 -2.71 -2.16
N GLU A 61 -7.48 -2.00 -3.06
CA GLU A 61 -8.93 -2.06 -3.21
C GLU A 61 -9.40 -3.46 -3.59
N LYS A 62 -8.63 -4.16 -4.42
CA LYS A 62 -8.95 -5.54 -4.81
C LYS A 62 -8.87 -6.51 -3.63
N LEU A 63 -8.10 -6.15 -2.62
CA LEU A 63 -8.02 -6.96 -1.41
C LEU A 63 -9.23 -6.73 -0.49
N GLY A 64 -10.08 -5.76 -0.80
CA GLY A 64 -11.28 -5.48 -0.02
C GLY A 64 -11.15 -4.33 0.96
N TYR A 65 -10.11 -3.52 0.84
CA TYR A 65 -9.89 -2.38 1.73
C TYR A 65 -10.18 -1.06 1.02
N GLY A 66 -10.59 -0.06 1.79
CA GLY A 66 -10.73 1.28 1.27
C GLY A 66 -9.39 2.00 1.27
N VAL A 67 -9.14 2.80 0.26
CA VAL A 67 -7.86 3.52 0.12
C VAL A 67 -8.11 4.97 -0.21
N THR A 68 -7.42 5.86 0.50
CA THR A 68 -7.40 7.28 0.19
C THR A 68 -5.94 7.67 -0.04
N THR A 69 -5.65 8.23 -1.21
CA THR A 69 -4.30 8.66 -1.53
C THR A 69 -3.95 9.93 -0.76
N ARG A 70 -2.81 9.92 -0.08
CA ARG A 70 -2.25 11.11 0.55
C ARG A 70 -0.88 11.38 -0.05
N VAL A 71 -0.66 12.63 -0.33
CA VAL A 71 0.64 13.08 -0.86
C VAL A 71 1.47 13.66 0.25
#